data_020f36341b44585ec61540d915ed1708
#
_entry.id   020f36341b44585ec61540d915ed1708
#
_cell.length_a   1.000
_cell.length_b   1.000
_cell.length_c   1.000
_cell.angle_alpha   90.00
_cell.angle_beta   90.00
_cell.angle_gamma   90.00
#
_symmetry.space_group_name_H-M   'P 1'
#
loop_
_entity.id
_entity.type
_entity.pdbx_description
1 polymer ?
#
loop_
_entity_poly.entity_id
_entity_poly.type
_entity_poly.pdbx_seq_one_letter_code
_entity_poly.pdbx_strand_id
1 'polypeptide(L)'
;MDLKKHIQDHRSEFDEHKVSQRADVSFEALLKKELHQPKKGRVIYMKYFAVAASVALLVTTAMWFYDYQQEVEKRTEIISNLEDTSTGTRLEAVYEFTDDFKKEDQQIIDVLIEKLLNDTNANVKIAIVDALLDYPSNEKIRQSIIQALEKETKPNVQIKLIKALRILKETRAQGPLEEIIKDDTTFDIVKNNATLAMADLKK
;
A
#
# COMPACT_ATOMS: atom_id res chain seq x y z
N MET A 1 14.16 -55.33 62.83
CA MET A 1 12.83 -55.11 63.36
C MET A 1 11.93 -54.64 62.21
N ASP A 2 10.97 -55.47 61.85
CA ASP A 2 10.15 -55.19 60.69
C ASP A 2 9.06 -54.18 61.12
N LEU A 3 9.10 -52.94 60.61
CA LEU A 3 8.21 -51.83 60.92
C LEU A 3 6.74 -52.22 60.67
N LYS A 4 6.49 -53.01 59.63
CA LYS A 4 5.16 -53.46 59.24
C LYS A 4 4.55 -54.39 60.29
N LYS A 5 5.36 -55.26 60.85
CA LYS A 5 4.96 -56.17 61.91
C LYS A 5 4.71 -55.42 63.21
N HIS A 6 5.53 -54.43 63.55
CA HIS A 6 5.35 -53.60 64.78
C HIS A 6 4.07 -52.78 64.72
N ILE A 7 3.72 -52.20 63.51
CA ILE A 7 2.46 -51.47 63.33
C ILE A 7 1.24 -52.39 63.43
N GLN A 8 1.36 -53.64 62.92
CA GLN A 8 0.26 -54.62 63.03
C GLN A 8 0.00 -55.09 64.48
N ASP A 9 1.07 -55.33 65.21
CA ASP A 9 1.01 -55.83 66.56
C ASP A 9 0.48 -54.76 67.58
N HIS A 10 0.63 -53.49 67.29
CA HIS A 10 0.22 -52.37 68.15
C HIS A 10 -0.93 -51.55 67.52
N ARG A 11 -1.67 -52.15 66.60
CA ARG A 11 -2.77 -51.49 65.90
C ARG A 11 -3.82 -50.87 66.77
N SER A 12 -4.16 -51.57 67.91
CA SER A 12 -5.12 -51.08 68.90
C SER A 12 -4.67 -49.80 69.60
N GLU A 13 -3.38 -49.63 69.84
CA GLU A 13 -2.84 -48.45 70.51
C GLU A 13 -2.91 -47.17 69.60
N PHE A 14 -2.88 -47.37 68.27
CA PHE A 14 -3.05 -46.27 67.30
C PHE A 14 -4.52 -45.86 67.14
N ASP A 15 -5.48 -46.78 67.41
CA ASP A 15 -6.90 -46.50 67.20
C ASP A 15 -7.59 -45.91 68.48
N GLU A 16 -6.88 -45.83 69.61
CA GLU A 16 -7.46 -45.32 70.87
C GLU A 16 -7.60 -43.77 70.89
N HIS A 17 -6.88 -43.08 70.01
CA HIS A 17 -6.98 -41.64 69.97
C HIS A 17 -7.94 -41.18 68.87
N LYS A 18 -9.24 -41.15 69.22
CA LYS A 18 -10.22 -40.48 68.33
C LYS A 18 -9.89 -39.00 68.23
N VAL A 19 -9.65 -38.58 67.02
CA VAL A 19 -9.47 -37.15 66.68
C VAL A 19 -10.67 -36.38 67.23
N SER A 20 -10.45 -35.35 68.02
CA SER A 20 -11.57 -34.59 68.59
C SER A 20 -12.43 -33.97 67.47
N GLN A 21 -13.76 -33.99 67.64
CA GLN A 21 -14.69 -33.41 66.70
C GLN A 21 -14.31 -31.94 66.29
N ARG A 22 -13.68 -31.22 67.24
CA ARG A 22 -13.16 -29.84 66.97
C ARG A 22 -11.99 -29.84 65.98
N ALA A 23 -11.10 -30.83 66.03
CA ALA A 23 -9.96 -30.94 65.11
C ALA A 23 -10.44 -31.33 63.73
N ASP A 24 -11.41 -32.20 63.56
CA ASP A 24 -12.01 -32.58 62.28
C ASP A 24 -12.71 -31.39 61.66
N VAL A 25 -13.53 -30.64 62.38
CA VAL A 25 -14.22 -29.45 61.84
C VAL A 25 -13.24 -28.35 61.46
N SER A 26 -12.17 -28.13 62.25
CA SER A 26 -11.16 -27.16 61.96
C SER A 26 -10.32 -27.58 60.75
N PHE A 27 -10.02 -28.86 60.59
CA PHE A 27 -9.28 -29.39 59.42
C PHE A 27 -10.11 -29.34 58.13
N GLU A 28 -11.39 -29.69 58.17
CA GLU A 28 -12.30 -29.53 57.05
C GLU A 28 -12.47 -28.07 56.65
N ALA A 29 -12.52 -27.13 57.60
CA ALA A 29 -12.62 -25.72 57.35
C ALA A 29 -11.33 -25.18 56.65
N LEU A 30 -10.15 -25.65 57.08
CA LEU A 30 -8.88 -25.35 56.46
C LEU A 30 -8.75 -25.93 55.03
N LEU A 31 -9.17 -27.20 54.87
CA LEU A 31 -9.20 -27.84 53.54
C LEU A 31 -10.14 -27.12 52.58
N LYS A 32 -11.32 -26.73 53.01
CA LYS A 32 -12.24 -25.93 52.19
C LYS A 32 -11.66 -24.56 51.85
N LYS A 33 -10.96 -23.92 52.78
CA LYS A 33 -10.35 -22.62 52.61
C LYS A 33 -9.17 -22.67 51.61
N GLU A 34 -8.31 -23.68 51.68
CA GLU A 34 -7.09 -23.79 50.88
C GLU A 34 -7.34 -24.46 49.53
N LEU A 35 -8.17 -25.52 49.45
CA LEU A 35 -8.37 -26.31 48.24
C LEU A 35 -9.56 -25.84 47.38
N HIS A 36 -10.56 -25.19 48.00
CA HIS A 36 -11.78 -24.78 47.31
C HIS A 36 -11.92 -23.27 47.15
N GLN A 37 -10.84 -22.50 47.32
CA GLN A 37 -10.89 -21.12 46.87
C GLN A 37 -10.96 -21.09 45.33
N PRO A 38 -12.09 -20.68 44.74
CA PRO A 38 -12.14 -20.50 43.30
C PRO A 38 -11.09 -19.44 42.96
N LYS A 39 -10.09 -19.79 42.15
CA LYS A 39 -9.14 -18.81 41.58
C LYS A 39 -9.93 -17.84 40.70
N LYS A 40 -10.62 -16.90 41.34
CA LYS A 40 -11.29 -15.78 40.71
C LYS A 40 -10.19 -14.86 40.19
N GLY A 41 -9.98 -14.82 38.90
CA GLY A 41 -9.12 -13.75 38.41
C GLY A 41 -8.75 -13.84 36.94
N ARG A 42 -8.33 -14.99 36.43
CA ARG A 42 -7.78 -15.03 35.06
C ARG A 42 -8.82 -15.08 33.92
N VAL A 43 -9.95 -15.76 34.18
CA VAL A 43 -10.96 -15.96 33.11
C VAL A 43 -11.78 -14.70 32.82
N ILE A 44 -11.98 -13.83 33.80
CA ILE A 44 -12.75 -12.59 33.63
C ILE A 44 -11.97 -11.60 32.78
N TYR A 45 -10.67 -11.44 33.03
CA TYR A 45 -9.82 -10.56 32.22
C TYR A 45 -9.68 -11.04 30.78
N MET A 46 -9.60 -12.35 30.53
CA MET A 46 -9.57 -12.90 29.16
C MET A 46 -10.84 -12.60 28.36
N LYS A 47 -12.03 -12.62 29.00
CA LYS A 47 -13.28 -12.26 28.32
C LYS A 47 -13.32 -10.78 27.93
N TYR A 48 -12.89 -9.88 28.80
CA TYR A 48 -12.79 -8.45 28.47
C TYR A 48 -11.72 -8.17 27.42
N PHE A 49 -10.60 -8.90 27.47
CA PHE A 49 -9.55 -8.80 26.45
C PHE A 49 -10.04 -9.28 25.08
N ALA A 50 -10.80 -10.36 25.01
CA ALA A 50 -11.38 -10.87 23.76
C ALA A 50 -12.40 -9.88 23.17
N VAL A 51 -13.24 -9.26 24.01
CA VAL A 51 -14.19 -8.24 23.57
C VAL A 51 -13.45 -6.98 23.10
N ALA A 52 -12.45 -6.51 23.84
CA ALA A 52 -11.65 -5.35 23.44
C ALA A 52 -10.91 -5.59 22.11
N ALA A 53 -10.35 -6.79 21.92
CA ALA A 53 -9.68 -7.17 20.68
C ALA A 53 -10.65 -7.21 19.49
N SER A 54 -11.87 -7.74 19.67
CA SER A 54 -12.88 -7.75 18.59
C SER A 54 -13.37 -6.37 18.23
N VAL A 55 -13.56 -5.48 19.20
CA VAL A 55 -13.92 -4.07 18.95
C VAL A 55 -12.80 -3.33 18.22
N ALA A 56 -11.54 -3.53 18.66
CA ALA A 56 -10.37 -2.92 17.99
C ALA A 56 -10.26 -3.39 16.52
N LEU A 57 -10.50 -4.67 16.26
CA LEU A 57 -10.49 -5.25 14.92
C LEU A 57 -11.61 -4.68 14.05
N LEU A 58 -12.82 -4.50 14.60
CA LEU A 58 -13.93 -3.87 13.88
C LEU A 58 -13.64 -2.40 13.55
N VAL A 59 -13.05 -1.64 14.49
CA VAL A 59 -12.70 -0.25 14.27
C VAL A 59 -11.61 -0.12 13.18
N THR A 60 -10.56 -0.95 13.26
CA THR A 60 -9.47 -0.92 12.26
C THR A 60 -9.95 -1.33 10.87
N THR A 61 -10.82 -2.35 10.77
CA THR A 61 -11.39 -2.75 9.48
C THR A 61 -12.36 -1.69 8.94
N ALA A 62 -13.14 -1.02 9.78
CA ALA A 62 -14.01 0.06 9.37
C ALA A 62 -13.21 1.29 8.86
N MET A 63 -12.13 1.66 9.56
CA MET A 63 -11.23 2.74 9.10
C MET A 63 -10.58 2.38 7.77
N TRP A 64 -10.01 1.18 7.65
CA TRP A 64 -9.40 0.72 6.39
C TRP A 64 -10.42 0.70 5.23
N PHE A 65 -11.65 0.27 5.48
CA PHE A 65 -12.71 0.26 4.48
C PHE A 65 -13.12 1.68 4.07
N TYR A 66 -13.17 2.61 5.02
CA TYR A 66 -13.45 4.01 4.75
C TYR A 66 -12.36 4.66 3.87
N ASP A 67 -11.10 4.47 4.22
CA ASP A 67 -9.96 4.97 3.44
C ASP A 67 -9.95 4.37 2.01
N TYR A 68 -10.26 3.08 1.89
CA TYR A 68 -10.37 2.41 0.60
C TYR A 68 -11.48 2.98 -0.28
N GLN A 69 -12.65 3.26 0.31
CA GLN A 69 -13.78 3.87 -0.42
C GLN A 69 -13.43 5.28 -0.92
N GLN A 70 -12.79 6.09 -0.09
CA GLN A 70 -12.33 7.43 -0.51
C GLN A 70 -11.32 7.36 -1.66
N GLU A 71 -10.40 6.41 -1.63
CA GLU A 71 -9.42 6.22 -2.70
C GLU A 71 -10.08 5.81 -4.02
N VAL A 72 -11.06 4.91 -3.97
CA VAL A 72 -11.84 4.49 -5.16
C VAL A 72 -12.66 5.66 -5.72
N GLU A 73 -13.28 6.46 -4.87
CA GLU A 73 -14.05 7.62 -5.28
C GLU A 73 -13.16 8.67 -5.97
N LYS A 74 -12.04 9.04 -5.35
CA LYS A 74 -11.06 9.96 -5.94
C LYS A 74 -10.51 9.46 -7.28
N ARG A 75 -10.15 8.18 -7.37
CA ARG A 75 -9.70 7.58 -8.64
C ARG A 75 -10.76 7.74 -9.72
N THR A 76 -12.01 7.43 -9.41
CA THR A 76 -13.12 7.51 -10.36
C THR A 76 -13.35 8.94 -10.82
N GLU A 77 -13.24 9.91 -9.92
CA GLU A 77 -13.35 11.33 -10.20
C GLU A 77 -12.24 11.80 -11.13
N ILE A 78 -10.97 11.50 -10.82
CA ILE A 78 -9.82 11.85 -11.66
C ILE A 78 -9.98 11.26 -13.07
N ILE A 79 -10.34 9.98 -13.19
CA ILE A 79 -10.55 9.33 -14.49
C ILE A 79 -11.67 10.02 -15.27
N SER A 80 -12.80 10.29 -14.63
CA SER A 80 -13.92 10.99 -15.26
C SER A 80 -13.53 12.38 -15.75
N ASN A 81 -12.76 13.11 -14.95
CA ASN A 81 -12.28 14.45 -15.29
C ASN A 81 -11.23 14.44 -16.41
N LEU A 82 -10.39 13.39 -16.49
CA LEU A 82 -9.46 13.18 -17.61
C LEU A 82 -10.18 12.91 -18.95
N GLU A 83 -11.39 12.39 -18.90
CA GLU A 83 -12.23 12.11 -20.08
C GLU A 83 -13.13 13.28 -20.46
N ASP A 84 -13.19 14.34 -19.66
CA ASP A 84 -14.06 15.51 -19.92
C ASP A 84 -13.71 16.20 -21.24
N THR A 85 -14.73 16.80 -21.84
CA THR A 85 -14.60 17.59 -23.08
C THR A 85 -13.83 18.89 -22.88
N SER A 86 -13.87 19.47 -21.68
CA SER A 86 -13.18 20.68 -21.31
C SER A 86 -11.69 20.44 -21.11
N THR A 87 -10.85 21.17 -21.84
CA THR A 87 -9.39 21.17 -21.65
C THR A 87 -8.98 21.56 -20.22
N GLY A 88 -9.69 22.50 -19.62
CA GLY A 88 -9.42 22.97 -18.25
C GLY A 88 -9.62 21.86 -17.25
N THR A 89 -10.73 21.13 -17.34
CA THR A 89 -11.06 20.00 -16.45
C THR A 89 -10.02 18.88 -16.59
N ARG A 90 -9.65 18.53 -17.84
CA ARG A 90 -8.60 17.51 -18.06
C ARG A 90 -7.24 17.91 -17.48
N LEU A 91 -6.87 19.17 -17.62
CA LEU A 91 -5.61 19.69 -17.08
C LEU A 91 -5.62 19.69 -15.54
N GLU A 92 -6.73 20.09 -14.93
CA GLU A 92 -6.92 20.05 -13.49
C GLU A 92 -6.82 18.62 -12.95
N ALA A 93 -7.43 17.64 -13.62
CA ALA A 93 -7.34 16.23 -13.26
C ALA A 93 -5.91 15.69 -13.30
N VAL A 94 -5.07 16.13 -14.25
CA VAL A 94 -3.64 15.77 -14.28
C VAL A 94 -2.92 16.33 -13.05
N TYR A 95 -3.19 17.57 -12.66
CA TYR A 95 -2.58 18.16 -11.45
C TYR A 95 -3.11 17.52 -10.16
N GLU A 96 -4.39 17.19 -10.09
CA GLU A 96 -4.96 16.47 -8.95
C GLU A 96 -4.29 15.10 -8.75
N PHE A 97 -4.02 14.38 -9.84
CA PHE A 97 -3.26 13.12 -9.78
C PHE A 97 -1.87 13.33 -9.21
N THR A 98 -1.13 14.37 -9.65
CA THR A 98 0.24 14.63 -9.21
C THR A 98 0.31 15.17 -7.78
N ASP A 99 -0.58 16.09 -7.42
CA ASP A 99 -0.46 16.87 -6.18
C ASP A 99 -1.19 16.20 -5.00
N ASP A 100 -2.37 15.64 -5.25
CA ASP A 100 -3.27 15.14 -4.20
C ASP A 100 -3.27 13.62 -4.11
N PHE A 101 -3.31 12.90 -5.24
CA PHE A 101 -3.42 11.44 -5.22
C PHE A 101 -2.08 10.76 -4.89
N LYS A 102 -0.97 11.23 -5.48
CA LYS A 102 0.44 10.84 -5.18
C LYS A 102 0.72 9.33 -5.08
N LYS A 103 -0.08 8.51 -5.77
CA LYS A 103 0.10 7.05 -5.79
C LYS A 103 0.25 6.56 -7.22
N GLU A 104 1.12 5.55 -7.41
CA GLU A 104 1.19 4.85 -8.68
C GLU A 104 -0.09 4.01 -8.87
N ASP A 105 -1.09 4.59 -9.50
CA ASP A 105 -2.34 3.94 -9.83
C ASP A 105 -2.38 3.56 -11.30
N GLN A 106 -2.40 2.27 -11.57
CA GLN A 106 -2.31 1.75 -12.93
C GLN A 106 -3.50 2.15 -13.80
N GLN A 107 -4.70 2.31 -13.22
CA GLN A 107 -5.89 2.70 -13.97
C GLN A 107 -5.80 4.15 -14.43
N ILE A 108 -5.37 5.06 -13.55
CA ILE A 108 -5.15 6.47 -13.90
C ILE A 108 -4.00 6.58 -14.92
N ILE A 109 -2.89 5.87 -14.69
CA ILE A 109 -1.74 5.85 -15.62
C ILE A 109 -2.18 5.40 -17.01
N ASP A 110 -3.04 4.41 -17.13
CA ASP A 110 -3.53 3.92 -18.41
C ASP A 110 -4.33 4.97 -19.16
N VAL A 111 -5.18 5.71 -18.44
CA VAL A 111 -5.93 6.85 -19.03
C VAL A 111 -5.01 7.99 -19.39
N LEU A 112 -4.03 8.34 -18.55
CA LEU A 112 -3.03 9.36 -18.87
C LEU A 112 -2.23 9.01 -20.12
N ILE A 113 -1.82 7.75 -20.29
CA ILE A 113 -1.14 7.27 -21.50
C ILE A 113 -2.05 7.40 -22.73
N GLU A 114 -3.32 7.04 -22.61
CA GLU A 114 -4.27 7.21 -23.70
C GLU A 114 -4.42 8.66 -24.11
N LYS A 115 -4.54 9.57 -23.13
CA LYS A 115 -4.62 11.02 -23.39
C LYS A 115 -3.32 11.58 -23.94
N LEU A 116 -2.16 11.10 -23.48
CA LEU A 116 -0.86 11.48 -24.07
C LEU A 116 -0.81 11.19 -25.56
N LEU A 117 -1.34 10.05 -25.98
CA LEU A 117 -1.32 9.63 -27.38
C LEU A 117 -2.38 10.36 -28.23
N ASN A 118 -3.57 10.65 -27.67
CA ASN A 118 -4.74 11.02 -28.45
C ASN A 118 -5.30 12.44 -28.15
N ASP A 119 -4.92 13.10 -27.07
CA ASP A 119 -5.45 14.43 -26.75
C ASP A 119 -5.01 15.46 -27.80
N THR A 120 -5.94 16.34 -28.17
CA THR A 120 -5.67 17.39 -29.15
C THR A 120 -4.97 18.61 -28.54
N ASN A 121 -4.99 18.77 -27.23
CA ASN A 121 -4.41 19.93 -26.56
C ASN A 121 -2.96 19.69 -26.13
N ALA A 122 -2.04 20.53 -26.63
CA ALA A 122 -0.62 20.42 -26.31
C ALA A 122 -0.30 20.59 -24.82
N ASN A 123 -1.00 21.48 -24.11
CA ASN A 123 -0.75 21.73 -22.69
C ASN A 123 -1.14 20.53 -21.83
N VAL A 124 -2.26 19.86 -22.17
CA VAL A 124 -2.66 18.61 -21.49
C VAL A 124 -1.59 17.54 -21.69
N LYS A 125 -1.12 17.34 -22.93
CA LYS A 125 -0.04 16.37 -23.21
C LYS A 125 1.25 16.70 -22.45
N ILE A 126 1.63 17.96 -22.37
CA ILE A 126 2.83 18.40 -21.65
C ILE A 126 2.69 18.12 -20.14
N ALA A 127 1.55 18.44 -19.54
CA ALA A 127 1.27 18.16 -18.14
C ALA A 127 1.27 16.65 -17.85
N ILE A 128 0.67 15.84 -18.74
CA ILE A 128 0.70 14.38 -18.62
C ILE A 128 2.15 13.84 -18.64
N VAL A 129 3.01 14.37 -19.53
CA VAL A 129 4.42 13.95 -19.54
C VAL A 129 5.09 14.25 -18.19
N ASP A 130 4.81 15.41 -17.58
CA ASP A 130 5.35 15.74 -16.26
C ASP A 130 4.84 14.77 -15.19
N ALA A 131 3.55 14.51 -15.16
CA ALA A 131 2.92 13.57 -14.22
C ALA A 131 3.50 12.14 -14.33
N LEU A 132 3.72 11.67 -15.56
CA LEU A 132 4.27 10.35 -15.81
C LEU A 132 5.75 10.20 -15.43
N LEU A 133 6.52 11.31 -15.41
CA LEU A 133 7.92 11.30 -15.00
C LEU A 133 8.13 11.02 -13.51
N ASP A 134 7.10 11.13 -12.68
CA ASP A 134 7.15 10.75 -11.27
C ASP A 134 7.29 9.22 -11.08
N TYR A 135 7.02 8.44 -12.14
CA TYR A 135 7.09 6.97 -12.12
C TYR A 135 8.13 6.41 -13.12
N PRO A 136 9.42 6.77 -12.98
CA PRO A 136 10.45 6.48 -13.98
C PRO A 136 10.75 5.00 -14.19
N SER A 137 10.39 4.15 -13.23
CA SER A 137 10.58 2.69 -13.29
C SER A 137 9.46 1.96 -14.02
N ASN A 138 8.34 2.64 -14.34
CA ASN A 138 7.21 2.03 -15.01
C ASN A 138 7.50 1.86 -16.51
N GLU A 139 7.64 0.62 -16.95
CA GLU A 139 8.01 0.28 -18.32
C GLU A 139 6.96 0.69 -19.36
N LYS A 140 5.68 0.64 -18.99
CA LYS A 140 4.58 1.04 -19.85
C LYS A 140 4.63 2.54 -20.15
N ILE A 141 4.96 3.36 -19.15
CA ILE A 141 5.17 4.80 -19.29
C ILE A 141 6.34 5.07 -20.25
N ARG A 142 7.48 4.43 -20.02
CA ARG A 142 8.69 4.62 -20.86
C ARG A 142 8.40 4.32 -22.32
N GLN A 143 7.75 3.21 -22.59
CA GLN A 143 7.36 2.83 -23.94
C GLN A 143 6.35 3.79 -24.58
N SER A 144 5.38 4.26 -23.78
CA SER A 144 4.34 5.20 -24.25
C SER A 144 4.91 6.56 -24.62
N ILE A 145 5.94 7.05 -23.91
CA ILE A 145 6.63 8.31 -24.23
C ILE A 145 7.38 8.20 -25.57
N ILE A 146 8.01 7.04 -25.85
CA ILE A 146 8.63 6.79 -27.16
C ILE A 146 7.55 6.81 -28.25
N GLN A 147 6.47 6.06 -28.06
CA GLN A 147 5.37 5.99 -29.03
C GLN A 147 4.70 7.36 -29.27
N ALA A 148 4.58 8.18 -28.20
CA ALA A 148 4.07 9.53 -28.31
C ALA A 148 5.00 10.40 -29.16
N LEU A 149 6.34 10.29 -29.00
CA LEU A 149 7.31 11.05 -29.80
C LEU A 149 7.22 10.71 -31.29
N GLU A 150 7.07 9.44 -31.63
CA GLU A 150 6.94 8.96 -33.01
C GLU A 150 5.70 9.52 -33.75
N LYS A 151 4.63 9.81 -33.00
CA LYS A 151 3.35 10.29 -33.57
C LYS A 151 3.15 11.80 -33.46
N GLU A 152 3.90 12.48 -32.60
CA GLU A 152 3.65 13.87 -32.28
C GLU A 152 4.20 14.80 -33.35
N THR A 153 3.40 15.80 -33.68
CA THR A 153 3.75 16.81 -34.69
C THR A 153 3.93 18.23 -34.14
N LYS A 154 3.44 18.46 -32.89
CA LYS A 154 3.54 19.79 -32.27
C LYS A 154 4.93 19.98 -31.65
N PRO A 155 5.70 21.00 -32.07
CA PRO A 155 7.09 21.18 -31.65
C PRO A 155 7.29 21.27 -30.12
N ASN A 156 6.38 21.96 -29.42
CA ASN A 156 6.45 22.10 -27.97
C ASN A 156 6.26 20.77 -27.22
N VAL A 157 5.38 19.90 -27.74
CA VAL A 157 5.16 18.55 -27.16
C VAL A 157 6.35 17.65 -27.53
N GLN A 158 6.85 17.68 -28.75
CA GLN A 158 8.06 16.94 -29.16
C GLN A 158 9.24 17.27 -28.26
N ILE A 159 9.51 18.57 -28.03
CA ILE A 159 10.59 19.01 -27.13
C ILE A 159 10.39 18.45 -25.71
N LYS A 160 9.15 18.44 -25.21
CA LYS A 160 8.84 17.90 -23.89
C LYS A 160 9.11 16.40 -23.81
N LEU A 161 8.67 15.64 -24.80
CA LEU A 161 8.90 14.18 -24.90
C LEU A 161 10.39 13.85 -25.02
N ILE A 162 11.13 14.59 -25.85
CA ILE A 162 12.59 14.43 -26.01
C ILE A 162 13.29 14.65 -24.65
N LYS A 163 12.93 15.70 -23.90
CA LYS A 163 13.48 15.98 -22.58
C LYS A 163 13.14 14.86 -21.60
N ALA A 164 11.92 14.33 -21.62
CA ALA A 164 11.48 13.22 -20.78
C ALA A 164 12.32 11.95 -21.06
N LEU A 165 12.50 11.57 -22.32
CA LEU A 165 13.31 10.41 -22.72
C LEU A 165 14.77 10.55 -22.29
N ARG A 166 15.33 11.77 -22.33
CA ARG A 166 16.66 12.07 -21.82
C ARG A 166 16.75 11.91 -20.30
N ILE A 167 15.77 12.42 -19.55
CA ILE A 167 15.69 12.26 -18.08
C ILE A 167 15.61 10.77 -17.70
N LEU A 168 14.77 10.01 -18.41
CA LEU A 168 14.61 8.57 -18.22
C LEU A 168 15.82 7.75 -18.70
N LYS A 169 16.80 8.36 -19.37
CA LYS A 169 17.92 7.69 -20.03
C LYS A 169 17.46 6.55 -20.95
N GLU A 170 16.43 6.82 -21.74
CA GLU A 170 15.75 5.82 -22.57
C GLU A 170 16.47 5.59 -23.88
N THR A 171 17.37 4.62 -23.91
CA THR A 171 18.23 4.34 -25.07
C THR A 171 17.47 3.84 -26.31
N ARG A 172 16.28 3.26 -26.13
CA ARG A 172 15.41 2.82 -27.25
C ARG A 172 14.87 3.99 -28.08
N ALA A 173 14.91 5.21 -27.54
CA ALA A 173 14.51 6.40 -28.25
C ALA A 173 15.52 6.86 -29.34
N GLN A 174 16.70 6.23 -29.43
CA GLN A 174 17.73 6.64 -30.41
C GLN A 174 17.23 6.61 -31.84
N GLY A 175 16.46 5.60 -32.26
CA GLY A 175 15.86 5.51 -33.59
C GLY A 175 14.92 6.69 -33.88
N PRO A 176 13.86 6.90 -33.10
CA PRO A 176 12.96 8.04 -33.26
C PRO A 176 13.65 9.41 -33.21
N LEU A 177 14.65 9.59 -32.36
CA LEU A 177 15.43 10.84 -32.32
C LEU A 177 16.27 11.07 -33.59
N GLU A 178 16.83 9.99 -34.15
CA GLU A 178 17.58 10.07 -35.38
C GLU A 178 16.68 10.44 -36.59
N GLU A 179 15.46 9.92 -36.62
CA GLU A 179 14.46 10.30 -37.62
C GLU A 179 14.11 11.78 -37.55
N ILE A 180 13.86 12.32 -36.35
CA ILE A 180 13.60 13.75 -36.14
C ILE A 180 14.75 14.62 -36.60
N ILE A 181 16.01 14.21 -36.37
CA ILE A 181 17.19 14.97 -36.78
C ILE A 181 17.32 15.02 -38.31
N LYS A 182 16.99 13.94 -39.01
CA LYS A 182 17.08 13.78 -40.45
C LYS A 182 15.92 14.40 -41.25
N ASP A 183 14.77 14.57 -40.59
CA ASP A 183 13.57 15.09 -41.24
C ASP A 183 13.68 16.59 -41.53
N ASP A 184 13.80 16.96 -42.78
CA ASP A 184 13.96 18.36 -43.24
C ASP A 184 12.76 19.26 -42.91
N THR A 185 11.60 18.69 -42.61
CA THR A 185 10.38 19.41 -42.23
C THR A 185 10.31 19.75 -40.73
N THR A 186 11.13 19.11 -39.91
CA THR A 186 11.17 19.33 -38.46
C THR A 186 11.86 20.67 -38.13
N PHE A 187 11.27 21.42 -37.20
CA PHE A 187 11.81 22.70 -36.73
C PHE A 187 13.20 22.55 -36.10
N ASP A 188 14.11 23.50 -36.40
CA ASP A 188 15.49 23.48 -35.90
C ASP A 188 15.59 23.34 -34.37
N ILE A 189 14.68 23.97 -33.63
CA ILE A 189 14.65 23.88 -32.17
C ILE A 189 14.39 22.46 -31.70
N VAL A 190 13.56 21.67 -32.41
CA VAL A 190 13.29 20.25 -32.08
C VAL A 190 14.51 19.41 -32.44
N LYS A 191 15.11 19.61 -33.65
CA LYS A 191 16.35 18.93 -34.08
C LYS A 191 17.49 19.14 -33.09
N ASN A 192 17.66 20.35 -32.59
CA ASN A 192 18.70 20.68 -31.62
C ASN A 192 18.46 19.93 -30.30
N ASN A 193 17.21 19.86 -29.79
CA ASN A 193 16.87 19.08 -28.59
C ASN A 193 17.10 17.58 -28.80
N ALA A 194 16.73 17.04 -29.98
CA ALA A 194 16.97 15.64 -30.32
C ALA A 194 18.46 15.31 -30.38
N THR A 195 19.28 16.20 -30.98
CA THR A 195 20.73 16.04 -31.06
C THR A 195 21.37 16.01 -29.65
N LEU A 196 20.95 16.92 -28.77
CA LEU A 196 21.40 16.92 -27.36
C LEU A 196 21.02 15.65 -26.63
N ALA A 197 19.78 15.18 -26.80
CA ALA A 197 19.30 13.94 -26.19
C ALA A 197 20.11 12.74 -26.72
N MET A 198 20.36 12.63 -28.00
CA MET A 198 21.20 11.59 -28.60
C MET A 198 22.63 11.57 -28.03
N ALA A 199 23.23 12.74 -27.81
CA ALA A 199 24.57 12.84 -27.22
C ALA A 199 24.61 12.33 -25.78
N ASP A 200 23.55 12.58 -25.01
CA ASP A 200 23.44 12.12 -23.62
C ASP A 200 23.12 10.62 -23.51
N LEU A 201 22.34 10.07 -24.43
CA LEU A 201 21.97 8.64 -24.44
C LEU A 201 23.07 7.71 -24.97
N LYS A 202 24.11 8.23 -25.59
CA LYS A 202 25.28 7.46 -26.07
C LYS A 202 26.41 7.33 -25.05
N LYS A 203 26.33 8.03 -23.92
CA LYS A 203 27.28 7.96 -22.79
C LYS A 203 26.98 6.80 -21.85
#